data_ae86f32fcbbf9aa9b6e71cda2b450cbc
#
_entry.id   ae86f32fcbbf9aa9b6e71cda2b450cbc
#
_cell.length_a   1.000
_cell.length_b   1.000
_cell.length_c   1.000
_cell.angle_alpha   90.00
_cell.angle_beta   90.00
_cell.angle_gamma   90.00
#
_symmetry.space_group_name_H-M   'P 1'
#
loop_
_entity.id
_entity.type
_entity.pdbx_description
1 polymer ?
#
loop_
_entity_poly.entity_id
_entity_poly.type
_entity_poly.pdbx_seq_one_letter_code
_entity_poly.pdbx_strand_id
1 'polypeptide(L)' 'MLELFVLETCPYCKKVTDFLEKEGIKYHKIDISNKESEEALIQMGGKRQVPFLVDTERNIQMYESNDIIEYLKTIK' A
#
# COMPACT_ATOMS: atom_id res chain seq x y z
N MET A 1 8.26 -4.19 -8.22
CA MET A 1 6.84 -4.50 -8.01
C MET A 1 6.25 -3.65 -6.89
N LEU A 2 5.05 -3.17 -7.08
CA LEU A 2 4.35 -2.42 -6.04
C LEU A 2 3.50 -3.36 -5.20
N GLU A 3 3.63 -3.26 -3.89
CA GLU A 3 2.83 -4.03 -2.94
C GLU A 3 2.08 -3.05 -2.05
N LEU A 4 0.80 -3.29 -1.86
CA LEU A 4 -0.04 -2.41 -1.03
C LEU A 4 -0.74 -3.23 0.04
N PHE A 5 -0.45 -2.93 1.30
CA PHE A 5 -1.08 -3.57 2.44
C PHE A 5 -2.37 -2.82 2.76
N VAL A 6 -3.46 -3.54 2.87
CA VAL A 6 -4.79 -2.95 3.02
C VAL A 6 -5.67 -3.72 4.00
N LEU A 7 -6.77 -3.07 4.39
CA LEU A 7 -7.92 -3.72 5.02
C LEU A 7 -9.15 -3.35 4.19
N GLU A 8 -10.03 -4.32 3.97
CA GLU A 8 -11.23 -4.11 3.15
C GLU A 8 -12.12 -2.98 3.66
N THR A 9 -12.16 -2.78 4.98
CA THR A 9 -13.02 -1.79 5.61
C THR A 9 -12.37 -0.41 5.72
N CYS A 10 -11.15 -0.26 5.26
CA CYS A 10 -10.41 1.00 5.41
C CYS A 10 -10.70 1.94 4.23
N PRO A 11 -11.35 3.09 4.47
CA PRO A 11 -11.65 4.03 3.38
C PRO A 11 -10.40 4.65 2.76
N TYR A 12 -9.34 4.82 3.54
CA TYR A 12 -8.08 5.34 3.01
C TYR A 12 -7.40 4.35 2.08
N CYS A 13 -7.53 3.05 2.37
CA CYS A 13 -7.03 2.00 1.49
C CYS A 13 -7.79 2.02 0.16
N LYS A 14 -9.11 2.18 0.22
CA LYS A 14 -9.93 2.25 -0.97
C LYS A 14 -9.52 3.43 -1.86
N LYS A 15 -9.20 4.56 -1.25
CA LYS A 15 -8.75 5.73 -1.98
C LYS A 15 -7.51 5.43 -2.82
N VAL A 16 -6.56 4.70 -2.25
CA VAL A 16 -5.32 4.33 -2.95
C VAL A 16 -5.58 3.28 -4.03
N THR A 17 -6.36 2.24 -3.70
CA THR A 17 -6.65 1.20 -4.71
C THR A 17 -7.44 1.77 -5.87
N ASP A 18 -8.40 2.66 -5.62
CA ASP A 18 -9.15 3.32 -6.68
C ASP A 18 -8.23 4.11 -7.60
N PHE A 19 -7.25 4.81 -7.03
CA PHE A 19 -6.28 5.55 -7.83
C PHE A 19 -5.44 4.62 -8.70
N LEU A 20 -4.93 3.54 -8.10
CA LEU A 20 -4.12 2.57 -8.84
C LEU A 20 -4.89 1.96 -10.00
N GLU A 21 -6.15 1.61 -9.77
CA GLU A 21 -6.99 0.99 -10.80
C GLU A 21 -7.36 1.99 -11.88
N LYS A 22 -7.68 3.22 -11.50
CA LYS A 22 -8.00 4.28 -12.47
C LYS A 22 -6.82 4.57 -13.39
N GLU A 23 -5.61 4.59 -12.85
CA GLU A 23 -4.41 4.90 -13.64
C GLU A 23 -3.82 3.68 -14.33
N GLY A 24 -4.40 2.50 -14.13
CA GLY A 24 -3.90 1.28 -14.75
C GLY A 24 -2.55 0.82 -14.23
N ILE A 25 -2.22 1.15 -12.99
CA ILE A 25 -0.95 0.78 -12.38
C ILE A 25 -1.07 -0.61 -11.77
N LYS A 26 -0.16 -1.50 -12.14
CA LYS A 26 -0.16 -2.85 -11.58
C LYS A 26 0.40 -2.87 -10.17
N TYR A 27 -0.25 -3.61 -9.29
CA TYR A 27 0.19 -3.74 -7.91
C TYR A 27 -0.30 -5.06 -7.32
N HIS A 28 0.34 -5.46 -6.24
CA HIS A 28 -0.06 -6.65 -5.49
C HIS A 28 -0.76 -6.21 -4.21
N LYS A 29 -2.03 -6.59 -4.07
CA LYS A 29 -2.83 -6.21 -2.90
C LYS A 29 -2.66 -7.26 -1.82
N ILE A 30 -2.29 -6.83 -0.61
CA ILE A 30 -2.04 -7.71 0.52
C ILE A 30 -2.99 -7.33 1.66
N ASP A 31 -3.88 -8.25 2.01
CA ASP A 31 -4.88 -8.02 3.05
C ASP A 31 -4.30 -8.39 4.41
N ILE A 32 -4.26 -7.44 5.34
CA ILE A 32 -3.67 -7.67 6.65
C ILE A 32 -4.64 -8.29 7.66
N SER A 33 -5.85 -8.67 7.24
CA SER A 33 -6.68 -9.53 8.07
C SER A 33 -6.05 -10.90 8.23
N ASN A 34 -5.15 -11.28 7.31
CA ASN A 34 -4.29 -12.43 7.42
C ASN A 34 -3.15 -12.09 8.38
N LYS A 35 -2.97 -12.92 9.42
CA LYS A 35 -1.98 -12.65 10.46
C LYS A 35 -0.55 -12.57 9.93
N GLU A 36 -0.19 -13.41 8.98
CA GLU A 36 1.15 -13.38 8.39
C GLU A 36 1.41 -12.07 7.68
N SER A 37 0.43 -11.56 6.96
CA SER A 37 0.53 -10.27 6.28
C SER A 37 0.64 -9.13 7.26
N GLU A 38 -0.13 -9.18 8.35
CA GLU A 38 -0.06 -8.18 9.41
C GLU A 38 1.34 -8.15 10.03
N GLU A 39 1.90 -9.32 10.33
CA GLU A 39 3.25 -9.40 10.90
C GLU A 39 4.30 -8.86 9.94
N ALA A 40 4.17 -9.15 8.65
CA ALA A 40 5.09 -8.64 7.65
C ALA A 40 5.03 -7.11 7.58
N LEU A 41 3.82 -6.54 7.64
CA LEU A 41 3.64 -5.11 7.66
C LEU A 41 4.36 -4.46 8.86
N ILE A 42 4.17 -5.03 10.04
CA ILE A 42 4.78 -4.49 11.26
C ILE A 42 6.30 -4.59 11.19
N GLN A 43 6.83 -5.71 10.67
CA GLN A 43 8.28 -5.86 10.54
C GLN A 43 8.88 -4.85 9.58
N MET A 44 8.19 -4.54 8.48
CA MET A 44 8.71 -3.60 7.50
C MET A 44 8.53 -2.15 7.93
N GLY A 45 7.33 -1.81 8.40
CA GLY A 45 6.99 -0.41 8.68
C GLY A 45 7.09 -0.01 10.13
N GLY A 46 7.09 -0.98 11.04
CA GLY A 46 7.19 -0.71 12.46
C GLY A 46 5.87 -0.52 13.18
N LYS A 47 4.74 -0.49 12.46
CA LYS A 47 3.43 -0.33 13.11
C LYS A 47 2.33 -0.91 12.23
N ARG A 48 1.20 -1.23 12.88
CA ARG A 48 0.03 -1.77 12.21
C ARG A 48 -0.84 -0.61 11.71
N GLN A 49 -0.51 -0.11 10.54
CA GLN A 49 -1.28 0.98 9.92
C GLN A 49 -1.40 0.72 8.43
N VAL A 50 -2.58 0.94 7.88
CA VAL A 50 -2.84 0.81 6.44
C VAL A 50 -3.48 2.10 5.95
N PRO A 51 -3.33 2.42 4.66
CA PRO A 51 -2.56 1.71 3.64
C PRO A 51 -1.05 1.86 3.86
N PHE A 52 -0.30 0.85 3.41
CA PHE A 52 1.16 0.86 3.47
C PHE A 52 1.68 0.40 2.12
N LEU A 53 2.47 1.23 1.46
CA LEU A 53 3.01 0.93 0.13
C LEU A 53 4.46 0.51 0.21
N VAL A 54 4.79 -0.55 -0.52
CA VAL A 54 6.18 -0.98 -0.70
C VAL A 54 6.48 -1.01 -2.20
N ASP A 55 7.51 -0.27 -2.61
CA ASP A 55 8.04 -0.35 -3.97
C ASP A 55 9.35 -1.11 -3.89
N THR A 56 9.33 -2.39 -4.29
CA THR A 56 10.50 -3.25 -4.15
C THR A 56 11.62 -2.87 -5.12
N GLU A 57 11.29 -2.27 -6.25
CA GLU A 57 12.30 -1.89 -7.23
C GLU A 57 13.10 -0.67 -6.78
N ARG A 58 12.46 0.26 -6.09
CA ARG A 58 13.09 1.49 -5.62
C ARG A 58 13.39 1.49 -4.14
N ASN A 59 13.04 0.39 -3.46
CA ASN A 59 13.24 0.23 -2.02
C ASN A 59 12.60 1.36 -1.23
N ILE A 60 11.33 1.66 -1.55
CA ILE A 60 10.56 2.71 -0.90
C ILE A 60 9.41 2.09 -0.11
N GLN A 61 9.21 2.59 1.10
CA GLN A 61 8.12 2.18 1.98
C GLN A 61 7.48 3.42 2.57
N MET A 62 6.15 3.48 2.56
CA MET A 62 5.48 4.64 3.14
C MET A 62 4.08 4.32 3.62
N TYR A 63 3.67 5.03 4.65
CA TYR A 63 2.30 5.08 5.14
C TYR A 63 1.60 6.30 4.52
N GLU A 64 0.38 6.57 4.92
CA GLU A 64 -0.42 7.74 4.55
C GLU A 64 -0.89 7.74 3.10
N SER A 65 -2.23 7.67 2.94
CA SER A 65 -2.83 7.56 1.61
C SER A 65 -2.45 8.72 0.68
N ASN A 66 -2.40 9.94 1.21
CA ASN A 66 -2.07 11.10 0.38
C ASN A 66 -0.63 11.05 -0.12
N ASP A 67 0.30 10.65 0.75
CA ASP A 67 1.71 10.53 0.38
C ASP A 67 1.90 9.42 -0.64
N ILE A 68 1.18 8.31 -0.47
CA ILE A 68 1.24 7.20 -1.40
C ILE A 68 0.77 7.64 -2.79
N ILE A 69 -0.35 8.34 -2.84
CA ILE A 69 -0.90 8.81 -4.12
C ILE A 69 0.05 9.78 -4.80
N GLU A 70 0.64 10.72 -4.04
CA GLU A 70 1.60 11.64 -4.61
C GLU A 70 2.82 10.92 -5.18
N TYR A 71 3.31 9.92 -4.46
CA TYR A 71 4.42 9.10 -4.94
C TYR A 71 4.04 8.37 -6.24
N LEU A 72 2.85 7.77 -6.27
CA LEU A 72 2.39 7.02 -7.44
C LEU A 72 2.26 7.92 -8.67
N LYS A 73 1.91 9.18 -8.49
CA LYS A 73 1.86 10.14 -9.59
C LYS A 73 3.21 10.35 -10.25
N THR A 74 4.30 10.18 -9.51
CA THR A 74 5.65 10.39 -10.03
C THR A 74 6.17 9.21 -10.85
N ILE A 75 5.58 8.03 -10.68
CA ILE A 75 6.09 6.81 -11.32
C ILE A 75 5.18 6.26 -12.41
N LYS A 76 4.01 6.84 -12.58
CA LYS A 76 3.08 6.36 -13.61
C LYS A 76 3.46 6.87 -15.00
#